data_89e703e936dbb8fd11c6760cbb85ea50
#
_entry.id   89e703e936dbb8fd11c6760cbb85ea50
#
_cell.length_a   1.000
_cell.length_b   1.000
_cell.length_c   1.000
_cell.angle_alpha   90.00
_cell.angle_beta   90.00
_cell.angle_gamma   90.00
#
_symmetry.space_group_name_H-M   'P 1'
#
loop_
_entity.id
_entity.type
_entity.pdbx_description
1 polymer ?
#
loop_
_entity_poly.entity_id
_entity_poly.type
_entity_poly.pdbx_seq_one_letter_code
_entity_poly.pdbx_strand_id
1 'polypeptide(L)'
;MYENNPETEEFVLNYPFRQEETVDLSGYNTDTVPLFLQWDPMWGYTEYGSSILGVTGCGPACLVMAGYYLTGEERFTPDQIAAFSEDNGYYAPGYGTSWTLISEGAEELGLSVQELPLVKGMWKPWNRAAP
;
A
#
# COMPACT_ATOMS: atom_id res chain seq x y z
N MET A 1 -13.19 -12.82 3.92
CA MET A 1 -11.81 -12.53 3.47
C MET A 1 -11.03 -13.81 3.16
N TYR A 2 -10.80 -14.69 4.14
CA TYR A 2 -9.95 -15.86 3.92
C TYR A 2 -10.60 -16.93 3.04
N GLU A 3 -11.91 -16.94 2.89
CA GLU A 3 -12.59 -17.89 1.99
C GLU A 3 -12.15 -17.74 0.54
N ASN A 4 -11.92 -16.50 0.11
CA ASN A 4 -11.44 -16.20 -1.25
C ASN A 4 -9.93 -16.04 -1.33
N ASN A 5 -9.27 -15.84 -0.18
CA ASN A 5 -7.84 -15.61 -0.07
C ASN A 5 -7.30 -16.44 1.10
N PRO A 6 -7.11 -17.76 0.90
CA PRO A 6 -6.69 -18.66 1.98
C PRO A 6 -5.42 -18.22 2.72
N GLU A 7 -4.54 -17.50 2.01
CA GLU A 7 -3.30 -16.98 2.60
C GLU A 7 -3.53 -15.96 3.70
N THR A 8 -4.74 -15.44 3.83
CA THR A 8 -5.10 -14.48 4.88
C THR A 8 -5.71 -15.14 6.11
N GLU A 9 -5.84 -16.47 6.14
CA GLU A 9 -6.54 -17.17 7.22
C GLU A 9 -5.98 -16.83 8.59
N GLU A 10 -4.68 -16.92 8.75
CA GLU A 10 -4.04 -16.62 10.04
C GLU A 10 -4.30 -15.19 10.49
N PHE A 11 -4.20 -14.25 9.58
CA PHE A 11 -4.50 -12.85 9.86
C PHE A 11 -5.92 -12.65 10.35
N VAL A 12 -6.91 -13.28 9.69
CA VAL A 12 -8.32 -13.17 10.06
C VAL A 12 -8.59 -13.82 11.41
N LEU A 13 -8.05 -15.02 11.64
CA LEU A 13 -8.27 -15.75 12.88
C LEU A 13 -7.62 -15.07 14.09
N ASN A 14 -6.53 -14.35 13.88
CA ASN A 14 -5.85 -13.62 14.95
C ASN A 14 -6.44 -12.23 15.23
N TYR A 15 -7.42 -11.79 14.45
CA TYR A 15 -8.01 -10.46 14.63
C TYR A 15 -8.50 -10.20 16.07
N PRO A 16 -9.20 -11.14 16.74
CA PRO A 16 -9.63 -10.91 18.14
C PRO A 16 -8.47 -10.78 19.13
N PHE A 17 -7.31 -11.27 18.78
CA PHE A 17 -6.12 -11.30 19.62
C PHE A 17 -5.04 -10.34 19.17
N ARG A 18 -5.37 -9.47 18.21
CA ARG A 18 -4.40 -8.55 17.62
C ARG A 18 -3.76 -7.64 18.65
N GLN A 19 -2.50 -7.36 18.44
CA GLN A 19 -1.73 -6.43 19.26
C GLN A 19 -1.05 -5.42 18.35
N GLU A 20 -0.74 -4.25 18.89
CA GLU A 20 0.08 -3.29 18.15
C GLU A 20 1.50 -3.83 18.04
N GLU A 21 2.00 -3.83 16.82
CA GLU A 21 3.38 -4.23 16.55
C GLU A 21 4.20 -3.01 16.14
N THR A 22 5.46 -3.00 16.54
CA THR A 22 6.39 -1.99 16.04
C THR A 22 6.79 -2.36 14.61
N VAL A 23 6.66 -1.39 13.71
CA VAL A 23 7.05 -1.60 12.32
C VAL A 23 8.57 -1.69 12.23
N ASP A 24 9.05 -2.79 11.69
CA ASP A 24 10.47 -3.06 11.51
C ASP A 24 10.75 -3.38 10.04
N LEU A 25 11.44 -2.48 9.35
CA LEU A 25 11.77 -2.62 7.94
C LEU A 25 13.18 -3.20 7.71
N SER A 26 13.84 -3.68 8.76
CA SER A 26 15.22 -4.20 8.64
C SER A 26 15.36 -5.39 7.70
N GLY A 27 14.27 -6.14 7.47
CA GLY A 27 14.24 -7.26 6.51
C GLY A 27 14.03 -6.85 5.06
N TYR A 28 13.86 -5.56 4.79
CA TYR A 28 13.60 -5.04 3.45
C TYR A 28 14.77 -4.22 2.94
N ASN A 29 14.90 -4.14 1.62
CA ASN A 29 15.92 -3.32 0.97
C ASN A 29 15.33 -2.67 -0.28
N THR A 30 16.14 -1.88 -0.98
CA THR A 30 15.72 -1.16 -2.18
C THR A 30 16.33 -1.73 -3.46
N ASP A 31 16.89 -2.93 -3.41
CA ASP A 31 17.44 -3.59 -4.60
C ASP A 31 16.32 -4.04 -5.55
N THR A 32 15.16 -4.36 -4.99
CA THR A 32 13.95 -4.69 -5.73
C THR A 32 12.77 -4.01 -5.06
N VAL A 33 11.64 -3.94 -5.78
CA VAL A 33 10.40 -3.44 -5.17
C VAL A 33 10.01 -4.41 -4.05
N PRO A 34 9.90 -3.94 -2.80
CA PRO A 34 9.55 -4.82 -1.69
C PRO A 34 8.10 -5.28 -1.79
N LEU A 35 7.82 -6.44 -1.24
CA LEU A 35 6.45 -6.92 -1.10
C LEU A 35 5.96 -6.60 0.31
N PHE A 36 5.12 -5.57 0.43
CA PHE A 36 4.45 -5.24 1.66
C PHE A 36 3.03 -5.79 1.61
N LEU A 37 2.84 -6.97 2.16
CA LEU A 37 1.51 -7.58 2.18
C LEU A 37 0.55 -6.70 2.98
N GLN A 38 -0.60 -6.43 2.39
CA GLN A 38 -1.64 -5.60 3.01
C GLN A 38 -2.06 -6.11 4.38
N TRP A 39 -2.07 -7.44 4.53
CA TRP A 39 -2.47 -8.12 5.77
C TRP A 39 -1.29 -8.55 6.64
N ASP A 40 -0.10 -7.99 6.45
CA ASP A 40 1.01 -8.24 7.37
C ASP A 40 0.64 -7.71 8.76
N PRO A 41 0.78 -8.52 9.83
CA PRO A 41 0.41 -8.08 11.18
C PRO A 41 1.10 -6.81 11.66
N MET A 42 2.26 -6.45 11.10
CA MET A 42 2.95 -5.20 11.46
C MET A 42 2.09 -3.95 11.22
N TRP A 43 1.21 -3.99 10.23
CA TRP A 43 0.35 -2.85 9.90
C TRP A 43 -1.08 -3.22 9.55
N GLY A 44 -1.35 -4.48 9.24
CA GLY A 44 -2.65 -4.91 8.72
C GLY A 44 -3.83 -4.66 9.66
N TYR A 45 -3.58 -4.64 10.97
CA TYR A 45 -4.62 -4.37 11.97
C TYR A 45 -4.80 -2.88 12.27
N THR A 46 -3.97 -2.01 11.69
CA THR A 46 -4.10 -0.56 11.85
C THR A 46 -5.43 -0.09 11.26
N GLU A 47 -6.14 0.74 12.00
CA GLU A 47 -7.39 1.31 11.51
C GLU A 47 -7.16 2.16 10.28
N TYR A 48 -8.00 2.00 9.28
CA TYR A 48 -8.01 2.82 8.09
C TYR A 48 -9.44 3.01 7.63
N GLY A 49 -9.91 4.24 7.74
CA GLY A 49 -11.30 4.56 7.49
C GLY A 49 -12.22 3.87 8.48
N SER A 50 -13.21 3.16 7.99
CA SER A 50 -14.17 2.42 8.80
C SER A 50 -13.78 0.96 9.07
N SER A 51 -12.57 0.55 8.68
CA SER A 51 -12.09 -0.81 8.81
C SER A 51 -10.60 -0.83 9.17
N ILE A 52 -9.87 -1.85 8.72
CA ILE A 52 -8.43 -1.99 8.98
C ILE A 52 -7.68 -2.11 7.64
N LEU A 53 -6.38 -1.83 7.68
CA LEU A 53 -5.54 -1.86 6.48
C LEU A 53 -5.60 -3.20 5.75
N GLY A 54 -5.62 -4.31 6.48
CA GLY A 54 -5.70 -5.63 5.89
C GLY A 54 -6.92 -5.85 5.00
N VAL A 55 -7.96 -5.06 5.16
CA VAL A 55 -9.20 -5.17 4.39
C VAL A 55 -9.30 -4.05 3.34
N THR A 56 -8.94 -2.82 3.69
CA THR A 56 -9.20 -1.64 2.85
C THR A 56 -7.95 -0.91 2.37
N GLY A 57 -6.77 -1.41 2.70
CA GLY A 57 -5.52 -0.68 2.51
C GLY A 57 -4.77 -0.96 1.23
N CYS A 58 -5.41 -1.43 0.17
CA CYS A 58 -4.68 -1.74 -1.08
C CYS A 58 -3.99 -0.51 -1.69
N GLY A 59 -4.65 0.64 -1.65
CA GLY A 59 -4.07 1.89 -2.16
C GLY A 59 -2.80 2.29 -1.43
N PRO A 60 -2.85 2.48 -0.10
CA PRO A 60 -1.66 2.77 0.68
C PRO A 60 -0.57 1.71 0.53
N ALA A 61 -0.91 0.42 0.55
CA ALA A 61 0.07 -0.65 0.41
C ALA A 61 0.82 -0.57 -0.92
N CYS A 62 0.11 -0.35 -2.02
CA CYS A 62 0.74 -0.21 -3.33
C CYS A 62 1.63 1.03 -3.41
N LEU A 63 1.17 2.14 -2.89
CA LEU A 63 1.95 3.39 -2.91
C LEU A 63 3.24 3.25 -2.11
N VAL A 64 3.19 2.62 -0.94
CA VAL A 64 4.40 2.49 -0.12
C VAL A 64 5.41 1.54 -0.72
N MET A 65 4.99 0.49 -1.41
CA MET A 65 5.93 -0.38 -2.10
C MET A 65 6.74 0.39 -3.14
N ALA A 66 6.06 1.21 -3.95
CA ALA A 66 6.72 2.06 -4.93
C ALA A 66 7.57 3.14 -4.26
N GLY A 67 7.01 3.83 -3.28
CA GLY A 67 7.70 4.92 -2.59
C GLY A 67 8.96 4.47 -1.85
N TYR A 68 8.87 3.35 -1.14
CA TYR A 68 10.03 2.80 -0.45
C TYR A 68 11.12 2.38 -1.43
N TYR A 69 10.73 1.72 -2.53
CA TYR A 69 11.70 1.33 -3.56
C TYR A 69 12.42 2.53 -4.17
N LEU A 70 11.66 3.61 -4.46
CA LEU A 70 12.21 4.77 -5.15
C LEU A 70 13.05 5.68 -4.24
N THR A 71 12.75 5.73 -2.95
CA THR A 71 13.37 6.70 -2.03
C THR A 71 14.20 6.04 -0.93
N GLY A 72 13.89 4.81 -0.53
CA GLY A 72 14.51 4.17 0.62
C GLY A 72 14.09 4.77 1.96
N GLU A 73 13.13 5.69 1.97
CA GLU A 73 12.71 6.38 3.19
C GLU A 73 11.76 5.52 4.01
N GLU A 74 12.03 5.40 5.32
CA GLU A 74 11.23 4.58 6.24
C GLU A 74 9.83 5.14 6.51
N ARG A 75 9.53 6.37 6.07
CA ARG A 75 8.19 6.94 6.14
C ARG A 75 7.18 6.23 5.23
N PHE A 76 7.68 5.50 4.24
CA PHE A 76 6.83 4.72 3.34
C PHE A 76 6.48 3.39 3.96
N THR A 77 5.60 3.41 4.96
CA THR A 77 4.98 2.22 5.55
C THR A 77 3.47 2.32 5.39
N PRO A 78 2.76 1.19 5.27
CA PRO A 78 1.31 1.21 5.04
C PRO A 78 0.53 1.99 6.10
N ASP A 79 0.91 1.88 7.37
CA ASP A 79 0.24 2.58 8.46
C ASP A 79 0.44 4.10 8.38
N GLN A 80 1.65 4.56 8.06
CA GLN A 80 1.94 5.99 7.94
C GLN A 80 1.24 6.60 6.71
N ILE A 81 1.24 5.89 5.60
CA ILE A 81 0.57 6.39 4.38
C ILE A 81 -0.95 6.31 4.53
N ALA A 82 -1.47 5.34 5.28
CA ALA A 82 -2.90 5.32 5.60
C ALA A 82 -3.30 6.57 6.39
N ALA A 83 -2.53 6.94 7.40
CA ALA A 83 -2.77 8.16 8.16
C ALA A 83 -2.69 9.41 7.27
N PHE A 84 -1.68 9.49 6.42
CA PHE A 84 -1.55 10.56 5.44
C PHE A 84 -2.77 10.64 4.52
N SER A 85 -3.25 9.49 4.05
CA SER A 85 -4.42 9.40 3.18
C SER A 85 -5.69 9.94 3.85
N GLU A 86 -5.92 9.53 5.10
CA GLU A 86 -7.08 10.01 5.85
C GLU A 86 -7.00 11.50 6.16
N ASP A 87 -5.82 11.98 6.59
CA ASP A 87 -5.60 13.38 6.97
C ASP A 87 -5.75 14.34 5.78
N ASN A 88 -5.51 13.85 4.56
CA ASN A 88 -5.56 14.68 3.36
C ASN A 88 -6.81 14.41 2.49
N GLY A 89 -7.75 13.63 2.99
CA GLY A 89 -9.03 13.42 2.32
C GLY A 89 -8.98 12.45 1.14
N TYR A 90 -7.99 11.58 1.09
CA TYR A 90 -7.87 10.58 0.02
C TYR A 90 -8.65 9.29 0.32
N TYR A 91 -9.22 9.17 1.48
CA TYR A 91 -10.12 8.07 1.82
C TYR A 91 -11.57 8.50 1.65
N ALA A 92 -12.33 7.75 0.86
CA ALA A 92 -13.76 8.02 0.64
C ALA A 92 -14.58 6.99 1.41
N PRO A 93 -15.37 7.41 2.42
CA PRO A 93 -16.20 6.50 3.19
C PRO A 93 -17.14 5.68 2.29
N GLY A 94 -17.13 4.36 2.46
CA GLY A 94 -17.93 3.44 1.65
C GLY A 94 -17.30 3.05 0.31
N TYR A 95 -16.28 3.76 -0.14
CA TYR A 95 -15.63 3.51 -1.44
C TYR A 95 -14.16 3.14 -1.32
N GLY A 96 -13.54 3.41 -0.16
CA GLY A 96 -12.13 3.12 0.07
C GLY A 96 -11.22 4.26 -0.36
N THR A 97 -10.00 3.93 -0.75
CA THR A 97 -9.00 4.92 -1.13
C THR A 97 -9.34 5.54 -2.50
N SER A 98 -9.29 6.88 -2.56
CA SER A 98 -9.42 7.59 -3.82
C SER A 98 -8.19 7.38 -4.70
N TRP A 99 -8.39 7.31 -6.01
CA TRP A 99 -7.28 7.28 -6.99
C TRP A 99 -6.36 8.49 -6.87
N THR A 100 -6.85 9.60 -6.32
CA THR A 100 -6.05 10.80 -6.13
C THR A 100 -4.92 10.62 -5.12
N LEU A 101 -4.98 9.60 -4.26
CA LEU A 101 -3.83 9.25 -3.42
C LEU A 101 -2.62 8.89 -4.28
N ILE A 102 -2.83 8.14 -5.36
CA ILE A 102 -1.75 7.69 -6.25
C ILE A 102 -1.23 8.83 -7.11
N SER A 103 -2.10 9.73 -7.55
CA SER A 103 -1.70 10.88 -8.38
C SER A 103 -1.23 12.06 -7.52
N GLU A 104 -2.16 12.75 -6.89
CA GLU A 104 -1.86 13.97 -6.12
C GLU A 104 -1.11 13.68 -4.83
N GLY A 105 -1.52 12.64 -4.10
CA GLY A 105 -0.88 12.27 -2.85
C GLY A 105 0.58 11.85 -3.03
N ALA A 106 0.86 11.09 -4.07
CA ALA A 106 2.23 10.69 -4.37
C ALA A 106 3.11 11.89 -4.71
N GLU A 107 2.58 12.87 -5.43
CA GLU A 107 3.30 14.13 -5.71
C GLU A 107 3.57 14.92 -4.44
N GLU A 108 2.62 14.99 -3.52
CA GLU A 108 2.84 15.63 -2.22
C GLU A 108 3.92 14.93 -1.41
N LEU A 109 4.09 13.63 -1.60
CA LEU A 109 5.15 12.85 -0.95
C LEU A 109 6.50 12.95 -1.67
N GLY A 110 6.60 13.73 -2.73
CA GLY A 110 7.83 13.96 -3.45
C GLY A 110 8.11 13.01 -4.61
N LEU A 111 7.13 12.19 -5.00
CA LEU A 111 7.26 11.29 -6.14
C LEU A 111 6.81 11.98 -7.42
N SER A 112 7.43 11.63 -8.53
CA SER A 112 6.97 12.06 -9.85
C SER A 112 5.91 11.09 -10.36
N VAL A 113 4.76 11.62 -10.74
CA VAL A 113 3.63 10.82 -11.19
C VAL A 113 3.22 11.25 -12.58
N GLN A 114 2.96 10.27 -13.44
CA GLN A 114 2.42 10.50 -14.77
C GLN A 114 1.28 9.52 -15.03
N GLU A 115 0.10 10.05 -15.29
CA GLU A 115 -1.03 9.23 -15.71
C GLU A 115 -0.93 8.96 -17.21
N LEU A 116 -1.05 7.69 -17.58
CA LEU A 116 -0.97 7.27 -18.95
C LEU A 116 -2.33 6.78 -19.41
N PRO A 117 -2.83 7.24 -20.58
CA PRO A 117 -4.07 6.70 -21.10
C PRO A 117 -3.89 5.26 -21.57
N LEU A 118 -4.96 4.47 -21.49
CA LEU A 118 -4.95 3.12 -22.02
C LEU A 118 -5.05 3.19 -23.55
N VAL A 119 -3.92 3.04 -24.21
CA VAL A 119 -3.85 3.07 -25.67
C VAL A 119 -3.21 1.79 -26.19
N LYS A 120 -3.53 1.45 -27.44
CA LYS A 120 -2.92 0.30 -28.11
C LYS A 120 -1.40 0.48 -28.16
N GLY A 121 -0.66 -0.56 -27.75
CA GLY A 121 0.79 -0.52 -27.68
C GLY A 121 1.33 -0.15 -26.32
N MET A 122 0.52 0.40 -25.43
CA MET A 122 0.89 0.67 -24.05
C MET A 122 1.19 -0.62 -23.30
N TRP A 123 0.53 -1.69 -23.68
CA TRP A 123 0.65 -3.02 -23.10
C TRP A 123 1.76 -3.84 -23.75
N LYS A 124 2.82 -3.21 -24.14
CA LYS A 124 4.01 -3.98 -24.49
C LYS A 124 4.43 -4.77 -23.28
N PRO A 125 4.81 -6.04 -23.43
CA PRO A 125 5.32 -6.81 -22.31
C PRO A 125 6.40 -6.00 -21.62
N TRP A 126 6.37 -6.00 -20.29
CA TRP A 126 7.43 -5.38 -19.52
C TRP A 126 8.74 -6.00 -19.98
N ASN A 127 9.50 -5.25 -20.73
CA ASN A 127 10.74 -5.75 -21.33
C ASN A 127 11.92 -5.20 -20.53
N ARG A 128 12.57 -6.11 -19.82
CA ARG A 128 13.72 -5.75 -19.01
C ARG A 128 14.91 -5.25 -19.81
N ALA A 129 14.94 -5.53 -21.10
CA ALA A 129 15.96 -5.00 -21.99
C ALA A 129 15.61 -3.60 -22.49
N ALA A 130 14.39 -3.14 -22.26
CA ALA A 130 14.02 -1.77 -22.60
C ALA A 130 14.70 -0.80 -21.64
N PRO A 131 15.33 0.24 -22.15
CA PRO A 131 15.92 1.25 -21.31
C PRO A 131 14.87 2.01 -20.52
#